data_7c6e0110491afff706f365fc5678abeb
#
_entry.id   7c6e0110491afff706f365fc5678abeb
#
_cell.length_a   1.000
_cell.length_b   1.000
_cell.length_c   1.000
_cell.angle_alpha   90.00
_cell.angle_beta   90.00
_cell.angle_gamma   90.00
#
_symmetry.space_group_name_H-M   'P 1'
#
loop_
_entity.id
_entity.type
_entity.pdbx_description
1 polymer ?
#
loop_
_entity_poly.entity_id
_entity_poly.type
_entity_poly.pdbx_seq_one_letter_code
_entity_poly.pdbx_strand_id
1 'polypeptide(L)'
;MSTRVADRKAPAFAQRFGDALRVADPVLAEGVVDDARQAAMPAVLIQSAVVAPAMHRIGDLWARSELTVADEHLATAICQRILASLYGELQREPVTPSGKVLLAAVQGQHHTLGLRMVADVLEGAGSNVLYLGADVPTDSIVEAVERHAPDLVGLTLTMPLGVGRLEAVLYRLQQLRPRLPIFLGGQGVPQRLKDAGWPFVQDSGGVLEAVGALLQNPPEPPVATQPIDIGVVEAASPIEERGIGTTEAHLGRLVEQAADLARSESRRAHGFIKAAYTDQVTGLFNRRALDDRVGRDGDRVEAGAALVMIDLDGFKQVNDVHGHATGDALLAQVGDIMRAGLRLGDFAARYGGDEFVVVLPAIDREEATETAERLRAAIELSLSDRGVTASLGVATGGDDHARERADRALYQAKEKGRNRVVFLSA
;
A
#
# COMPACT_ATOMS: atom_id res chain seq x y z
N MET A 1 -38.03 5.63 6.15
CA MET A 1 -38.17 4.47 5.24
C MET A 1 -37.15 4.47 4.11
N SER A 2 -36.53 5.61 3.80
CA SER A 2 -35.53 5.79 2.69
C SER A 2 -34.16 5.13 2.99
N THR A 3 -33.58 5.29 4.19
CA THR A 3 -32.22 4.85 4.54
C THR A 3 -32.02 3.33 4.45
N ARG A 4 -32.99 2.52 4.90
CA ARG A 4 -32.90 1.04 4.82
C ARG A 4 -32.89 0.49 3.39
N VAL A 5 -33.46 1.22 2.41
CA VAL A 5 -33.44 0.82 0.99
C VAL A 5 -32.11 1.18 0.35
N ALA A 6 -31.53 2.33 0.73
CA ALA A 6 -30.22 2.78 0.30
C ALA A 6 -29.12 1.82 0.80
N ASP A 7 -29.17 1.41 2.07
CA ASP A 7 -28.23 0.41 2.67
C ASP A 7 -28.21 -0.90 1.90
N ARG A 8 -29.39 -1.41 1.46
CA ARG A 8 -29.47 -2.67 0.70
C ARG A 8 -28.84 -2.59 -0.69
N LYS A 9 -28.76 -1.41 -1.27
CA LYS A 9 -28.18 -1.19 -2.61
C LYS A 9 -26.68 -0.89 -2.55
N ALA A 10 -26.14 -0.48 -1.42
CA ALA A 10 -24.75 -0.08 -1.25
C ALA A 10 -23.74 -1.13 -1.72
N PRO A 11 -23.90 -2.46 -1.43
CA PRO A 11 -22.95 -3.46 -1.91
C PRO A 11 -22.85 -3.55 -3.44
N ALA A 12 -23.98 -3.38 -4.16
CA ALA A 12 -23.98 -3.39 -5.61
C ALA A 12 -23.28 -2.16 -6.21
N PHE A 13 -23.48 -0.99 -5.59
CA PHE A 13 -22.75 0.22 -5.97
C PHE A 13 -21.26 0.11 -5.65
N ALA A 14 -20.89 -0.43 -4.49
CA ALA A 14 -19.50 -0.67 -4.12
C ALA A 14 -18.77 -1.64 -5.08
N GLN A 15 -19.49 -2.65 -5.57
CA GLN A 15 -18.94 -3.55 -6.56
C GLN A 15 -18.69 -2.82 -7.89
N ARG A 16 -19.71 -2.16 -8.45
CA ARG A 16 -19.59 -1.40 -9.70
C ARG A 16 -18.52 -0.32 -9.63
N PHE A 17 -18.43 0.37 -8.50
CA PHE A 17 -17.41 1.40 -8.27
C PHE A 17 -16.00 0.76 -8.23
N GLY A 18 -15.82 -0.35 -7.53
CA GLY A 18 -14.56 -1.10 -7.52
C GLY A 18 -14.17 -1.62 -8.91
N ASP A 19 -15.13 -2.03 -9.73
CA ASP A 19 -14.87 -2.45 -11.12
C ASP A 19 -14.39 -1.27 -11.99
N ALA A 20 -14.98 -0.08 -11.80
CA ALA A 20 -14.54 1.15 -12.45
C ALA A 20 -13.11 1.56 -12.01
N LEU A 21 -12.78 1.40 -10.72
CA LEU A 21 -11.43 1.64 -10.20
C LEU A 21 -10.39 0.69 -10.80
N ARG A 22 -10.75 -0.59 -10.96
CA ARG A 22 -9.85 -1.61 -11.55
C ARG A 22 -9.43 -1.30 -12.98
N VAL A 23 -10.31 -0.67 -13.76
CA VAL A 23 -10.01 -0.25 -15.14
C VAL A 23 -9.54 1.18 -15.24
N ALA A 24 -9.31 1.83 -14.09
CA ALA A 24 -8.90 3.22 -13.96
C ALA A 24 -9.79 4.20 -14.76
N ASP A 25 -11.10 3.93 -14.82
CA ASP A 25 -12.06 4.76 -15.55
C ASP A 25 -12.80 5.73 -14.61
N PRO A 26 -12.41 7.02 -14.60
CA PRO A 26 -13.03 8.01 -13.73
C PRO A 26 -14.47 8.35 -14.14
N VAL A 27 -14.82 8.20 -15.41
CA VAL A 27 -16.18 8.52 -15.89
C VAL A 27 -17.16 7.46 -15.43
N LEU A 28 -16.77 6.19 -15.50
CA LEU A 28 -17.56 5.08 -14.95
C LEU A 28 -17.72 5.23 -13.42
N ALA A 29 -16.66 5.60 -12.71
CA ALA A 29 -16.70 5.82 -11.26
C ALA A 29 -17.66 6.94 -10.88
N GLU A 30 -17.61 8.08 -11.57
CA GLU A 30 -18.55 9.21 -11.39
C GLU A 30 -20.00 8.78 -11.69
N GLY A 31 -20.22 8.04 -12.76
CA GLY A 31 -21.54 7.53 -13.12
C GLY A 31 -22.15 6.64 -12.03
N VAL A 32 -21.34 5.81 -11.35
CA VAL A 32 -21.81 4.99 -10.22
C VAL A 32 -22.21 5.86 -9.03
N VAL A 33 -21.46 6.91 -8.75
CA VAL A 33 -21.79 7.87 -7.67
C VAL A 33 -23.06 8.66 -7.99
N ASP A 34 -23.25 9.07 -9.25
CA ASP A 34 -24.48 9.75 -9.69
C ASP A 34 -25.69 8.83 -9.60
N ASP A 35 -25.57 7.56 -9.96
CA ASP A 35 -26.62 6.57 -9.76
C ASP A 35 -26.97 6.39 -8.27
N ALA A 36 -25.96 6.41 -7.39
CA ALA A 36 -26.17 6.35 -5.95
C ALA A 36 -26.90 7.61 -5.43
N ARG A 37 -26.55 8.81 -5.93
CA ARG A 37 -27.26 10.07 -5.67
C ARG A 37 -28.72 10.02 -6.12
N GLN A 38 -28.96 9.52 -7.33
CA GLN A 38 -30.32 9.34 -7.86
C GLN A 38 -31.15 8.34 -7.04
N ALA A 39 -30.49 7.36 -6.44
CA ALA A 39 -31.10 6.44 -5.49
C ALA A 39 -31.32 7.05 -4.10
N ALA A 40 -31.11 8.37 -3.93
CA ALA A 40 -31.20 9.12 -2.69
C ALA A 40 -30.31 8.60 -1.56
N MET A 41 -29.10 8.11 -1.92
CA MET A 41 -28.11 7.69 -0.95
C MET A 41 -27.39 8.92 -0.38
N PRO A 42 -27.35 9.12 0.95
CA PRO A 42 -26.62 10.24 1.55
C PRO A 42 -25.12 10.20 1.23
N ALA A 43 -24.48 11.35 1.14
CA ALA A 43 -23.05 11.47 0.82
C ALA A 43 -22.17 10.69 1.80
N VAL A 44 -22.47 10.70 3.11
CA VAL A 44 -21.79 9.91 4.14
C VAL A 44 -21.87 8.40 3.83
N LEU A 45 -23.04 7.92 3.39
CA LEU A 45 -23.22 6.51 3.05
C LEU A 45 -22.50 6.14 1.74
N ILE A 46 -22.45 7.05 0.77
CA ILE A 46 -21.64 6.85 -0.45
C ILE A 46 -20.17 6.71 -0.08
N GLN A 47 -19.64 7.57 0.78
CA GLN A 47 -18.25 7.45 1.25
C GLN A 47 -18.02 6.15 1.99
N SER A 48 -18.81 5.82 3.03
CA SER A 48 -18.56 4.71 3.94
C SER A 48 -18.95 3.34 3.35
N ALA A 49 -20.00 3.25 2.54
CA ALA A 49 -20.54 1.97 2.06
C ALA A 49 -20.30 1.72 0.55
N VAL A 50 -19.80 2.71 -0.21
CA VAL A 50 -19.45 2.52 -1.62
C VAL A 50 -17.96 2.73 -1.84
N VAL A 51 -17.42 3.91 -1.50
CA VAL A 51 -16.02 4.25 -1.78
C VAL A 51 -15.06 3.45 -0.89
N ALA A 52 -15.27 3.42 0.43
CA ALA A 52 -14.36 2.73 1.34
C ALA A 52 -14.24 1.22 1.08
N PRO A 53 -15.34 0.45 0.91
CA PRO A 53 -15.23 -0.97 0.60
C PRO A 53 -14.60 -1.26 -0.76
N ALA A 54 -14.80 -0.38 -1.74
CA ALA A 54 -14.15 -0.52 -3.04
C ALA A 54 -12.64 -0.31 -2.94
N MET A 55 -12.18 0.70 -2.20
CA MET A 55 -10.76 0.93 -1.96
C MET A 55 -10.12 -0.16 -1.11
N HIS A 56 -10.82 -0.73 -0.15
CA HIS A 56 -10.32 -1.91 0.57
C HIS A 56 -10.07 -3.08 -0.39
N ARG A 57 -10.98 -3.35 -1.32
CA ARG A 57 -10.78 -4.38 -2.36
C ARG A 57 -9.60 -4.07 -3.28
N ILE A 58 -9.42 -2.81 -3.68
CA ILE A 58 -8.23 -2.39 -4.45
C ILE A 58 -6.95 -2.66 -3.65
N GLY A 59 -6.94 -2.34 -2.36
CA GLY A 59 -5.83 -2.66 -1.45
C GLY A 59 -5.56 -4.16 -1.31
N ASP A 60 -6.61 -4.98 -1.20
CA ASP A 60 -6.50 -6.44 -1.15
C ASP A 60 -5.94 -7.01 -2.47
N LEU A 61 -6.41 -6.52 -3.61
CA LEU A 61 -5.92 -6.92 -4.93
C LEU A 61 -4.46 -6.49 -5.12
N TRP A 62 -4.11 -5.29 -4.68
CA TRP A 62 -2.72 -4.83 -4.67
C TRP A 62 -1.84 -5.69 -3.75
N ALA A 63 -2.30 -6.02 -2.54
CA ALA A 63 -1.57 -6.88 -1.60
C ALA A 63 -1.33 -8.30 -2.15
N ARG A 64 -2.26 -8.80 -3.00
CA ARG A 64 -2.11 -10.07 -3.72
C ARG A 64 -1.33 -9.93 -5.03
N SER A 65 -0.82 -8.72 -5.35
CA SER A 65 -0.17 -8.39 -6.61
C SER A 65 -1.04 -8.61 -7.87
N GLU A 66 -2.36 -8.58 -7.70
CA GLU A 66 -3.32 -8.57 -8.80
C GLU A 66 -3.47 -7.18 -9.43
N LEU A 67 -3.01 -6.14 -8.72
CA LEU A 67 -2.91 -4.77 -9.20
C LEU A 67 -1.51 -4.24 -8.96
N THR A 68 -1.06 -3.38 -9.87
CA THR A 68 0.21 -2.67 -9.72
C THR A 68 0.07 -1.50 -8.74
N VAL A 69 1.21 -0.96 -8.26
CA VAL A 69 1.23 0.30 -7.49
C VAL A 69 0.62 1.46 -8.30
N ALA A 70 0.82 1.46 -9.62
CA ALA A 70 0.23 2.49 -10.49
C ALA A 70 -1.30 2.39 -10.54
N ASP A 71 -1.85 1.18 -10.57
CA ASP A 71 -3.30 0.96 -10.56
C ASP A 71 -3.93 1.41 -9.23
N GLU A 72 -3.29 1.10 -8.10
CA GLU A 72 -3.73 1.57 -6.77
C GLU A 72 -3.70 3.11 -6.70
N HIS A 73 -2.65 3.75 -7.23
CA HIS A 73 -2.55 5.22 -7.25
C HIS A 73 -3.59 5.87 -8.14
N LEU A 74 -3.87 5.29 -9.31
CA LEU A 74 -4.96 5.75 -10.18
C LEU A 74 -6.31 5.62 -9.49
N ALA A 75 -6.57 4.49 -8.84
CA ALA A 75 -7.78 4.28 -8.05
C ALA A 75 -7.89 5.31 -6.90
N THR A 76 -6.80 5.53 -6.17
CA THR A 76 -6.74 6.54 -5.10
C THR A 76 -7.03 7.95 -5.64
N ALA A 77 -6.44 8.34 -6.78
CA ALA A 77 -6.68 9.65 -7.40
C ALA A 77 -8.13 9.83 -7.84
N ILE A 78 -8.76 8.77 -8.40
CA ILE A 78 -10.20 8.78 -8.74
C ILE A 78 -11.03 8.98 -7.47
N CYS A 79 -10.74 8.22 -6.40
CA CYS A 79 -11.46 8.36 -5.13
C CYS A 79 -11.31 9.75 -4.52
N GLN A 80 -10.13 10.36 -4.54
CA GLN A 80 -9.92 11.74 -4.05
C GLN A 80 -10.80 12.74 -4.80
N ARG A 81 -10.95 12.60 -6.12
CA ARG A 81 -11.83 13.45 -6.93
C ARG A 81 -13.31 13.23 -6.57
N ILE A 82 -13.73 12.00 -6.37
CA ILE A 82 -15.07 11.66 -5.93
C ILE A 82 -15.37 12.26 -4.54
N LEU A 83 -14.46 12.09 -3.57
CA LEU A 83 -14.62 12.66 -2.23
C LEU A 83 -14.76 14.19 -2.29
N ALA A 84 -13.93 14.87 -3.10
CA ALA A 84 -14.06 16.30 -3.31
C ALA A 84 -15.42 16.70 -3.88
N SER A 85 -16.01 15.89 -4.77
CA SER A 85 -17.36 16.14 -5.31
C SER A 85 -18.47 15.94 -4.28
N LEU A 86 -18.29 15.06 -3.31
CA LEU A 86 -19.23 14.76 -2.24
C LEU A 86 -19.18 15.77 -1.08
N TYR A 87 -18.03 16.47 -0.92
CA TYR A 87 -17.78 17.33 0.23
C TYR A 87 -18.85 18.42 0.44
N GLY A 88 -19.29 19.07 -0.64
CA GLY A 88 -20.35 20.08 -0.55
C GLY A 88 -21.73 19.55 -0.16
N GLU A 89 -21.97 18.26 -0.29
CA GLU A 89 -23.21 17.59 0.13
C GLU A 89 -23.16 17.25 1.62
N LEU A 90 -22.00 16.86 2.14
CA LEU A 90 -21.78 16.59 3.56
C LEU A 90 -22.06 17.82 4.43
N GLN A 91 -21.70 19.01 3.97
CA GLN A 91 -21.93 20.26 4.70
C GLN A 91 -23.40 20.67 4.81
N ARG A 92 -24.30 20.01 4.09
CA ARG A 92 -25.76 20.32 4.10
C ARG A 92 -26.54 19.46 5.09
N GLU A 93 -25.91 18.45 5.69
CA GLU A 93 -26.56 17.59 6.67
C GLU A 93 -26.33 18.15 8.07
N PRO A 94 -27.40 18.66 8.77
CA PRO A 94 -27.23 19.19 10.10
C PRO A 94 -27.05 18.05 11.10
N VAL A 95 -25.88 17.83 11.59
CA VAL A 95 -25.59 16.89 12.70
C VAL A 95 -24.57 17.49 13.66
N THR A 96 -24.86 17.36 14.89
CA THR A 96 -24.31 17.93 16.08
C THR A 96 -22.92 17.39 16.44
N PRO A 97 -21.84 17.66 15.95
CA PRO A 97 -20.67 17.78 16.82
C PRO A 97 -20.03 19.15 16.69
N SER A 98 -19.79 19.72 17.79
CA SER A 98 -18.91 20.88 17.92
C SER A 98 -17.69 20.38 18.68
N GLY A 99 -16.55 20.97 18.43
CA GLY A 99 -15.28 20.63 19.03
C GLY A 99 -14.17 20.76 18.01
N LYS A 100 -12.98 21.00 18.49
CA LYS A 100 -11.77 21.05 17.66
C LYS A 100 -11.14 19.67 17.63
N VAL A 101 -11.08 19.04 16.47
CA VAL A 101 -10.56 17.69 16.29
C VAL A 101 -9.26 17.76 15.49
N LEU A 102 -8.17 17.24 16.02
CA LEU A 102 -6.92 17.09 15.29
C LEU A 102 -6.81 15.69 14.70
N LEU A 103 -6.53 15.59 13.42
CA LEU A 103 -6.39 14.33 12.69
C LEU A 103 -4.99 14.20 12.08
N ALA A 104 -4.30 13.09 12.35
CA ALA A 104 -2.97 12.82 11.81
C ALA A 104 -2.77 11.35 11.46
N ALA A 105 -2.06 11.09 10.37
CA ALA A 105 -1.45 9.80 10.11
C ALA A 105 -0.02 9.81 10.69
N VAL A 106 0.27 8.85 11.56
CA VAL A 106 1.59 8.82 12.23
C VAL A 106 2.72 8.62 11.24
N GLN A 107 3.91 9.01 11.63
CA GLN A 107 5.11 8.94 10.77
C GLN A 107 5.28 7.57 10.11
N GLY A 108 5.56 7.58 8.80
CA GLY A 108 5.64 6.38 7.96
C GLY A 108 4.30 5.91 7.39
N GLN A 109 3.20 6.64 7.63
CA GLN A 109 1.87 6.33 7.11
C GLN A 109 1.49 7.30 5.99
N HIS A 110 1.46 6.79 4.75
CA HIS A 110 1.14 7.59 3.55
C HIS A 110 -0.29 7.40 3.05
N HIS A 111 -0.99 6.36 3.51
CA HIS A 111 -2.37 6.06 3.12
C HIS A 111 -3.35 6.88 3.97
N THR A 112 -3.81 8.01 3.43
CA THR A 112 -4.64 8.97 4.17
C THR A 112 -6.07 9.11 3.66
N LEU A 113 -6.47 8.32 2.65
CA LEU A 113 -7.81 8.42 2.08
C LEU A 113 -8.90 8.23 3.15
N GLY A 114 -8.77 7.19 4.00
CA GLY A 114 -9.68 6.96 5.11
C GLY A 114 -9.68 8.10 6.14
N LEU A 115 -8.50 8.66 6.45
CA LEU A 115 -8.38 9.81 7.34
C LEU A 115 -9.05 11.06 6.75
N ARG A 116 -8.95 11.26 5.42
CA ARG A 116 -9.64 12.36 4.71
C ARG A 116 -11.14 12.19 4.76
N MET A 117 -11.65 10.98 4.56
CA MET A 117 -13.08 10.68 4.68
C MET A 117 -13.62 11.00 6.08
N VAL A 118 -12.85 10.65 7.13
CA VAL A 118 -13.17 11.00 8.51
C VAL A 118 -13.20 12.52 8.70
N ALA A 119 -12.20 13.25 8.16
CA ALA A 119 -12.15 14.70 8.22
C ALA A 119 -13.39 15.34 7.56
N ASP A 120 -13.71 14.92 6.34
CA ASP A 120 -14.85 15.46 5.57
C ASP A 120 -16.19 15.25 6.30
N VAL A 121 -16.38 14.07 6.91
CA VAL A 121 -17.59 13.76 7.68
C VAL A 121 -17.68 14.61 8.95
N LEU A 122 -16.57 14.80 9.67
CA LEU A 122 -16.54 15.63 10.87
C LEU A 122 -16.71 17.12 10.55
N GLU A 123 -16.10 17.62 9.48
CA GLU A 123 -16.29 19.00 9.00
C GLU A 123 -17.75 19.22 8.57
N GLY A 124 -18.34 18.26 7.83
CA GLY A 124 -19.75 18.29 7.45
C GLY A 124 -20.70 18.31 8.65
N ALA A 125 -20.32 17.69 9.75
CA ALA A 125 -21.04 17.70 11.02
C ALA A 125 -20.76 18.94 11.91
N GLY A 126 -19.98 19.91 11.42
CA GLY A 126 -19.72 21.19 12.10
C GLY A 126 -18.54 21.18 13.07
N SER A 127 -17.70 20.15 13.08
CA SER A 127 -16.45 20.13 13.85
C SER A 127 -15.40 21.04 13.19
N ASN A 128 -14.56 21.67 14.03
CA ASN A 128 -13.37 22.39 13.56
C ASN A 128 -12.23 21.36 13.42
N VAL A 129 -11.97 20.89 12.20
CA VAL A 129 -10.96 19.84 11.95
C VAL A 129 -9.61 20.45 11.62
N LEU A 130 -8.60 20.08 12.40
CA LEU A 130 -7.19 20.33 12.12
C LEU A 130 -6.60 19.08 11.45
N TYR A 131 -6.57 19.08 10.12
CA TYR A 131 -6.07 17.96 9.34
C TYR A 131 -4.56 18.09 9.07
N LEU A 132 -3.72 17.29 9.74
CA LEU A 132 -2.27 17.31 9.55
C LEU A 132 -1.81 16.44 8.37
N GLY A 133 -2.65 15.48 7.94
CA GLY A 133 -2.35 14.63 6.78
C GLY A 133 -1.45 13.45 7.07
N ALA A 134 -0.59 13.12 6.09
CA ALA A 134 0.26 11.93 6.06
C ALA A 134 1.60 12.14 6.76
N ASP A 135 2.21 11.03 7.22
CA ASP A 135 3.62 10.95 7.62
C ASP A 135 4.04 12.01 8.65
N VAL A 136 3.17 12.27 9.65
CA VAL A 136 3.40 13.35 10.61
C VAL A 136 4.35 12.86 11.71
N PRO A 137 5.51 13.52 11.91
CA PRO A 137 6.44 13.21 13.00
C PRO A 137 5.79 13.32 14.37
N THR A 138 6.22 12.48 15.31
CA THR A 138 5.69 12.48 16.68
C THR A 138 5.76 13.86 17.33
N ASP A 139 6.89 14.55 17.20
CA ASP A 139 7.07 15.89 17.78
C ASP A 139 6.11 16.91 17.17
N SER A 140 5.90 16.87 15.86
CA SER A 140 4.97 17.77 15.16
C SER A 140 3.52 17.56 15.59
N ILE A 141 3.12 16.31 15.88
CA ILE A 141 1.78 16.03 16.43
C ILE A 141 1.66 16.63 17.84
N VAL A 142 2.67 16.42 18.68
CA VAL A 142 2.70 16.95 20.05
C VAL A 142 2.65 18.48 20.06
N GLU A 143 3.48 19.12 19.24
CA GLU A 143 3.48 20.59 19.10
C GLU A 143 2.13 21.13 18.58
N ALA A 144 1.52 20.45 17.63
CA ALA A 144 0.22 20.84 17.11
C ALA A 144 -0.87 20.74 18.20
N VAL A 145 -0.84 19.69 19.02
CA VAL A 145 -1.76 19.54 20.16
C VAL A 145 -1.53 20.62 21.22
N GLU A 146 -0.30 20.96 21.51
CA GLU A 146 0.05 22.04 22.44
C GLU A 146 -0.41 23.41 21.92
N ARG A 147 -0.08 23.72 20.67
CA ARG A 147 -0.37 25.01 20.01
C ARG A 147 -1.85 25.26 19.79
N HIS A 148 -2.56 24.25 19.34
CA HIS A 148 -3.95 24.40 18.90
C HIS A 148 -4.98 23.95 19.93
N ALA A 149 -4.56 23.27 21.00
CA ALA A 149 -5.39 22.77 22.10
C ALA A 149 -6.68 22.09 21.60
N PRO A 150 -6.60 21.02 20.79
CA PRO A 150 -7.80 20.32 20.32
C PRO A 150 -8.55 19.65 21.47
N ASP A 151 -9.87 19.47 21.29
CA ASP A 151 -10.73 18.77 22.26
C ASP A 151 -10.62 17.26 22.09
N LEU A 152 -10.19 16.78 20.91
CA LEU A 152 -10.06 15.38 20.56
C LEU A 152 -8.93 15.18 19.53
N VAL A 153 -8.22 14.07 19.61
CA VAL A 153 -7.20 13.69 18.61
C VAL A 153 -7.57 12.35 17.96
N GLY A 154 -7.53 12.29 16.64
CA GLY A 154 -7.64 11.06 15.86
C GLY A 154 -6.31 10.70 15.20
N LEU A 155 -5.81 9.49 15.48
CA LEU A 155 -4.56 8.97 14.90
C LEU A 155 -4.85 7.77 14.02
N THR A 156 -4.28 7.75 12.82
CA THR A 156 -4.44 6.59 11.94
C THR A 156 -3.13 5.83 11.74
N LEU A 157 -3.26 4.50 11.72
CA LEU A 157 -2.22 3.54 11.38
C LEU A 157 -2.77 2.53 10.38
N THR A 158 -2.40 2.64 9.12
CA THR A 158 -2.86 1.73 8.06
C THR A 158 -1.93 0.52 7.90
N MET A 159 -0.61 0.74 8.06
CA MET A 159 0.41 -0.29 7.94
C MET A 159 1.01 -0.64 9.30
N PRO A 160 1.17 -1.93 9.66
CA PRO A 160 1.67 -2.36 10.97
C PRO A 160 3.06 -1.85 11.34
N LEU A 161 3.88 -1.49 10.36
CA LEU A 161 5.26 -1.01 10.55
C LEU A 161 5.37 0.29 11.40
N GLY A 162 4.27 1.02 11.60
CA GLY A 162 4.24 2.26 12.38
C GLY A 162 3.81 2.10 13.84
N VAL A 163 3.60 0.87 14.35
CA VAL A 163 3.03 0.64 15.70
C VAL A 163 3.85 1.30 16.81
N GLY A 164 5.17 1.17 16.81
CA GLY A 164 6.02 1.80 17.82
C GLY A 164 5.94 3.34 17.81
N ARG A 165 5.77 3.94 16.61
CA ARG A 165 5.57 5.39 16.47
C ARG A 165 4.21 5.82 16.99
N LEU A 166 3.15 5.05 16.72
CA LEU A 166 1.83 5.30 17.29
C LEU A 166 1.88 5.25 18.82
N GLU A 167 2.52 4.25 19.41
CA GLU A 167 2.69 4.11 20.85
C GLU A 167 3.49 5.27 21.45
N ALA A 168 4.53 5.74 20.74
CA ALA A 168 5.30 6.92 21.15
C ALA A 168 4.45 8.20 21.17
N VAL A 169 3.61 8.42 20.15
CA VAL A 169 2.67 9.55 20.11
C VAL A 169 1.68 9.44 21.27
N LEU A 170 1.07 8.28 21.49
CA LEU A 170 0.13 8.07 22.59
C LEU A 170 0.75 8.37 23.95
N TYR A 171 1.94 7.84 24.20
CA TYR A 171 2.68 8.10 25.43
C TYR A 171 2.95 9.59 25.64
N ARG A 172 3.48 10.28 24.64
CA ARG A 172 3.81 11.71 24.73
C ARG A 172 2.57 12.59 24.89
N LEU A 173 1.50 12.30 24.21
CA LEU A 173 0.24 13.05 24.36
C LEU A 173 -0.36 12.87 25.76
N GLN A 174 -0.25 11.69 26.35
CA GLN A 174 -0.69 11.47 27.74
C GLN A 174 0.18 12.21 28.76
N GLN A 175 1.48 12.35 28.52
CA GLN A 175 2.34 13.17 29.38
C GLN A 175 1.97 14.66 29.29
N LEU A 176 1.64 15.14 28.08
CA LEU A 176 1.29 16.53 27.84
C LEU A 176 -0.12 16.86 28.36
N ARG A 177 -1.10 16.04 28.04
CA ARG A 177 -2.52 16.23 28.37
C ARG A 177 -3.17 14.89 28.77
N PRO A 178 -3.07 14.48 30.05
CA PRO A 178 -3.48 13.15 30.51
C PRO A 178 -4.95 12.78 30.24
N ARG A 179 -5.84 13.76 30.09
CA ARG A 179 -7.28 13.56 29.85
C ARG A 179 -7.72 13.90 28.42
N LEU A 180 -6.78 14.15 27.52
CA LEU A 180 -7.13 14.40 26.12
C LEU A 180 -7.71 13.13 25.51
N PRO A 181 -8.95 13.15 25.01
CA PRO A 181 -9.51 11.99 24.35
C PRO A 181 -8.76 11.72 23.05
N ILE A 182 -8.46 10.44 22.80
CA ILE A 182 -7.78 10.01 21.57
C ILE A 182 -8.55 8.83 21.00
N PHE A 183 -8.82 8.83 19.70
CA PHE A 183 -9.28 7.64 19.01
C PHE A 183 -8.27 7.19 17.95
N LEU A 184 -8.28 5.89 17.68
CA LEU A 184 -7.42 5.24 16.71
C LEU A 184 -8.24 4.79 15.52
N GLY A 185 -7.65 4.82 14.32
CA GLY A 185 -8.22 4.33 13.09
C GLY A 185 -7.20 3.60 12.22
N GLY A 186 -7.68 2.86 11.23
CA GLY A 186 -6.85 2.15 10.27
C GLY A 186 -6.58 0.68 10.62
N GLN A 187 -6.36 -0.12 9.58
CA GLN A 187 -6.22 -1.59 9.69
C GLN A 187 -4.92 -2.03 10.38
N GLY A 188 -3.89 -1.17 10.39
CA GLY A 188 -2.61 -1.43 11.04
C GLY A 188 -2.62 -1.32 12.57
N VAL A 189 -3.70 -0.79 13.17
CA VAL A 189 -3.82 -0.69 14.63
C VAL A 189 -3.91 -2.09 15.24
N PRO A 190 -2.92 -2.49 16.07
CA PRO A 190 -2.88 -3.84 16.61
C PRO A 190 -4.00 -4.09 17.61
N GLN A 191 -4.47 -5.34 17.67
CA GLN A 191 -5.57 -5.75 18.54
C GLN A 191 -5.28 -5.43 20.02
N ARG A 192 -4.03 -5.55 20.47
CA ARG A 192 -3.63 -5.23 21.85
C ARG A 192 -3.96 -3.79 22.28
N LEU A 193 -3.93 -2.80 21.36
CA LEU A 193 -4.31 -1.42 21.70
C LEU A 193 -5.83 -1.30 21.83
N LYS A 194 -6.60 -2.02 21.02
CA LYS A 194 -8.07 -2.10 21.14
C LYS A 194 -8.47 -2.79 22.44
N ASP A 195 -7.81 -3.90 22.77
CA ASP A 195 -8.05 -4.66 24.00
C ASP A 195 -7.64 -3.87 25.25
N ALA A 196 -6.64 -2.98 25.13
CA ALA A 196 -6.25 -2.05 26.18
C ALA A 196 -7.29 -0.93 26.42
N GLY A 197 -8.35 -0.85 25.60
CA GLY A 197 -9.43 0.10 25.73
C GLY A 197 -9.25 1.42 24.98
N TRP A 198 -8.26 1.53 24.08
CA TRP A 198 -8.17 2.70 23.19
C TRP A 198 -9.39 2.76 22.27
N PRO A 199 -10.13 3.88 22.23
CA PRO A 199 -11.25 4.06 21.32
C PRO A 199 -10.81 3.82 19.88
N PHE A 200 -11.54 2.98 19.14
CA PHE A 200 -11.22 2.60 17.77
C PHE A 200 -12.40 2.89 16.85
N VAL A 201 -12.12 3.64 15.78
CA VAL A 201 -13.07 3.94 14.71
C VAL A 201 -12.72 3.08 13.51
N GLN A 202 -13.62 2.19 13.15
CA GLN A 202 -13.40 1.22 12.09
C GLN A 202 -13.51 1.84 10.70
N ASP A 203 -14.48 2.74 10.52
CA ASP A 203 -14.77 3.39 9.24
C ASP A 203 -15.37 4.80 9.43
N SER A 204 -15.51 5.55 8.33
CA SER A 204 -16.08 6.88 8.36
C SER A 204 -17.59 6.91 8.67
N GLY A 205 -18.30 5.79 8.52
CA GLY A 205 -19.74 5.70 8.80
C GLY A 205 -20.06 5.78 10.29
N GLY A 206 -19.22 5.15 11.14
CA GLY A 206 -19.37 5.16 12.60
C GLY A 206 -18.71 6.34 13.30
N VAL A 207 -17.97 7.20 12.59
CA VAL A 207 -17.13 8.23 13.21
C VAL A 207 -17.95 9.29 13.97
N LEU A 208 -19.12 9.69 13.49
CA LEU A 208 -19.93 10.71 14.14
C LEU A 208 -20.44 10.27 15.52
N GLU A 209 -20.89 9.02 15.62
CA GLU A 209 -21.33 8.44 16.90
C GLU A 209 -20.16 8.32 17.88
N ALA A 210 -19.04 7.75 17.43
CA ALA A 210 -17.85 7.56 18.24
C ALA A 210 -17.25 8.90 18.72
N VAL A 211 -17.09 9.87 17.83
CA VAL A 211 -16.54 11.19 18.16
C VAL A 211 -17.52 11.98 19.05
N GLY A 212 -18.81 11.92 18.75
CA GLY A 212 -19.84 12.55 19.59
C GLY A 212 -19.82 12.01 21.03
N ALA A 213 -19.70 10.71 21.21
CA ALA A 213 -19.56 10.09 22.53
C ALA A 213 -18.28 10.53 23.24
N LEU A 214 -17.15 10.56 22.55
CA LEU A 214 -15.85 10.97 23.11
C LEU A 214 -15.79 12.44 23.52
N LEU A 215 -16.47 13.33 22.79
CA LEU A 215 -16.54 14.75 23.11
C LEU A 215 -17.49 15.03 24.29
N GLN A 216 -18.58 14.26 24.43
CA GLN A 216 -19.56 14.45 25.51
C GLN A 216 -19.13 13.78 26.82
N ASN A 217 -18.63 12.55 26.76
CA ASN A 217 -18.23 11.73 27.88
C ASN A 217 -16.94 11.00 27.57
N PRO A 218 -15.78 11.66 27.64
CA PRO A 218 -14.51 11.02 27.37
C PRO A 218 -14.25 9.92 28.42
N PRO A 219 -13.96 8.67 28.00
CA PRO A 219 -13.55 7.62 28.91
C PRO A 219 -12.22 7.98 29.57
N GLU A 220 -11.93 7.40 30.73
CA GLU A 220 -10.57 7.47 31.26
C GLU A 220 -9.61 6.85 30.20
N PRO A 221 -8.59 7.59 29.75
CA PRO A 221 -7.69 7.08 28.73
C PRO A 221 -6.90 5.88 29.27
N PRO A 222 -6.72 4.82 28.48
CA PRO A 222 -5.87 3.69 28.84
C PRO A 222 -4.43 4.19 29.11
N VAL A 223 -3.72 3.51 30.02
CA VAL A 223 -2.33 3.88 30.32
C VAL A 223 -1.43 3.51 29.14
N ALA A 224 -0.84 4.50 28.50
CA ALA A 224 0.18 4.26 27.47
C ALA A 224 1.47 3.79 28.13
N THR A 225 2.00 2.66 27.69
CA THR A 225 3.31 2.18 28.13
C THR A 225 4.42 2.96 27.47
N GLN A 226 5.50 3.24 28.21
CA GLN A 226 6.67 3.87 27.63
C GLN A 226 7.21 3.01 26.47
N PRO A 227 7.39 3.58 25.27
CA PRO A 227 7.93 2.83 24.15
C PRO A 227 9.33 2.34 24.47
N ILE A 228 9.68 1.13 24.04
CA ILE A 228 11.06 0.63 24.13
C ILE A 228 11.87 1.50 23.16
N ASP A 229 12.90 2.15 23.67
CA ASP A 229 13.80 3.01 22.89
C ASP A 229 14.58 2.18 21.86
N ILE A 230 14.05 2.13 20.64
CA ILE A 230 14.78 1.62 19.49
C ILE A 230 15.41 2.85 18.87
N GLY A 231 16.68 3.11 19.23
CA GLY A 231 17.43 4.30 18.86
C GLY A 231 17.13 4.83 17.47
N VAL A 232 16.37 5.92 17.39
CA VAL A 232 16.13 6.68 16.17
C VAL A 232 17.25 7.73 16.09
N VAL A 233 18.03 7.64 15.02
CA VAL A 233 19.03 8.67 14.69
C VAL A 233 18.28 9.97 14.40
N GLU A 234 18.39 10.94 15.30
CA GLU A 234 17.90 12.29 15.11
C GLU A 234 18.73 13.02 14.04
N ALA A 235 18.06 13.54 13.03
CA ALA A 235 18.58 14.62 12.21
C ALA A 235 17.84 15.91 12.61
N ALA A 236 18.43 16.65 13.52
CA ALA A 236 17.97 17.99 13.90
C ALA A 236 18.57 19.05 12.98
N SER A 237 17.77 20.02 12.55
CA SER A 237 18.24 21.37 12.21
C SER A 237 17.15 22.41 12.50
N PRO A 238 17.49 23.52 13.16
CA PRO A 238 16.55 24.53 13.58
C PRO A 238 16.21 25.49 12.44
N ILE A 239 14.94 25.86 12.34
CA ILE A 239 14.47 26.95 11.47
C ILE A 239 14.38 28.23 12.29
N GLU A 240 15.20 29.20 11.92
CA GLU A 240 15.18 30.57 12.46
C GLU A 240 13.95 31.36 11.96
N GLU A 241 13.28 32.04 12.88
CA GLU A 241 12.18 32.97 12.60
C GLU A 241 12.68 34.26 11.91
N ARG A 242 12.02 34.62 10.80
CA ARG A 242 12.01 36.00 10.28
C ARG A 242 10.67 36.38 9.63
N GLY A 243 10.02 37.38 10.25
CA GLY A 243 9.33 38.50 9.63
C GLY A 243 8.02 38.25 8.88
N ILE A 244 6.93 38.73 9.45
CA ILE A 244 5.56 38.79 8.95
C ILE A 244 5.43 39.83 7.81
N GLY A 245 4.97 39.41 6.64
CA GLY A 245 4.59 40.28 5.53
C GLY A 245 3.62 39.64 4.54
N THR A 246 2.41 40.16 4.47
CA THR A 246 1.30 39.98 3.50
C THR A 246 0.75 38.56 3.35
N THR A 247 -0.43 38.38 3.93
CA THR A 247 -1.06 37.09 4.29
C THR A 247 -1.48 36.19 3.11
N GLU A 248 -1.94 36.70 1.99
CA GLU A 248 -2.48 35.86 0.88
C GLU A 248 -1.39 35.31 -0.06
N ALA A 249 -0.42 36.11 -0.42
CA ALA A 249 0.70 35.65 -1.27
C ALA A 249 1.67 34.71 -0.50
N HIS A 250 1.67 34.78 0.83
CA HIS A 250 2.45 33.90 1.69
C HIS A 250 1.75 32.53 1.87
N LEU A 251 0.43 32.55 2.03
CA LEU A 251 -0.39 31.33 2.08
C LEU A 251 -0.32 30.53 0.75
N GLY A 252 -0.40 31.21 -0.39
CA GLY A 252 -0.24 30.59 -1.69
C GLY A 252 1.13 29.91 -1.88
N ARG A 253 2.20 30.59 -1.47
CA ARG A 253 3.56 30.00 -1.50
C ARG A 253 3.74 28.85 -0.51
N LEU A 254 3.17 28.92 0.68
CA LEU A 254 3.20 27.84 1.67
C LEU A 254 2.43 26.60 1.18
N VAL A 255 1.29 26.79 0.54
CA VAL A 255 0.50 25.70 -0.06
C VAL A 255 1.27 25.06 -1.22
N GLU A 256 1.93 25.85 -2.06
CA GLU A 256 2.75 25.38 -3.18
C GLU A 256 4.02 24.65 -2.69
N GLN A 257 4.68 25.19 -1.68
CA GLN A 257 5.83 24.54 -1.03
C GLN A 257 5.44 23.27 -0.28
N ALA A 258 4.30 23.25 0.42
CA ALA A 258 3.77 22.04 1.06
C ALA A 258 3.40 20.98 0.02
N ALA A 259 2.81 21.36 -1.11
CA ALA A 259 2.51 20.45 -2.20
C ALA A 259 3.77 19.93 -2.92
N ASP A 260 4.81 20.75 -3.05
CA ASP A 260 6.11 20.31 -3.61
C ASP A 260 6.87 19.40 -2.64
N LEU A 261 6.83 19.71 -1.35
CA LEU A 261 7.39 18.86 -0.31
C LEU A 261 6.68 17.51 -0.24
N ALA A 262 5.35 17.49 -0.23
CA ALA A 262 4.56 16.27 -0.26
C ALA A 262 4.84 15.43 -1.52
N ARG A 263 5.00 16.08 -2.70
CA ARG A 263 5.41 15.40 -3.94
C ARG A 263 6.84 14.85 -3.87
N SER A 264 7.75 15.55 -3.19
CA SER A 264 9.15 15.11 -3.05
C SER A 264 9.27 13.95 -2.05
N GLU A 265 8.51 13.99 -0.97
CA GLU A 265 8.48 12.94 0.06
C GLU A 265 7.75 11.69 -0.42
N SER A 266 6.65 11.83 -1.16
CA SER A 266 6.00 10.73 -1.84
C SER A 266 6.95 10.04 -2.82
N ARG A 267 7.74 10.80 -3.60
CA ARG A 267 8.79 10.25 -4.47
C ARG A 267 9.91 9.56 -3.70
N ARG A 268 10.31 10.08 -2.53
CA ARG A 268 11.31 9.44 -1.67
C ARG A 268 10.77 8.16 -1.04
N ALA A 269 9.55 8.15 -0.51
CA ALA A 269 8.91 6.97 0.05
C ALA A 269 8.72 5.87 -1.02
N HIS A 270 8.32 6.24 -2.25
CA HIS A 270 8.30 5.34 -3.40
C HIS A 270 9.68 4.78 -3.73
N GLY A 271 10.71 5.63 -3.67
CA GLY A 271 12.10 5.21 -3.84
C GLY A 271 12.53 4.18 -2.81
N PHE A 272 12.15 4.35 -1.54
CA PHE A 272 12.49 3.42 -0.46
C PHE A 272 11.74 2.08 -0.58
N ILE A 273 10.43 2.10 -0.87
CA ILE A 273 9.65 0.87 -1.06
C ILE A 273 10.14 0.14 -2.31
N LYS A 274 10.33 0.85 -3.41
CA LYS A 274 10.89 0.27 -4.64
C LYS A 274 12.28 -0.33 -4.38
N ALA A 275 13.17 0.40 -3.68
CA ALA A 275 14.50 -0.11 -3.32
C ALA A 275 14.46 -1.31 -2.36
N ALA A 276 13.45 -1.40 -1.49
CA ALA A 276 13.29 -2.50 -0.54
C ALA A 276 12.77 -3.79 -1.19
N TYR A 277 12.04 -3.71 -2.31
CA TYR A 277 11.35 -4.83 -2.94
C TYR A 277 11.75 -5.09 -4.39
N THR A 278 12.59 -4.24 -5.01
CA THR A 278 13.11 -4.47 -6.37
C THR A 278 14.61 -4.65 -6.37
N ASP A 279 15.11 -5.48 -7.28
CA ASP A 279 16.52 -5.59 -7.61
C ASP A 279 16.93 -4.43 -8.51
N GLN A 280 17.94 -3.68 -8.11
CA GLN A 280 18.35 -2.44 -8.79
C GLN A 280 19.00 -2.67 -10.15
N VAL A 281 19.56 -3.85 -10.39
CA VAL A 281 20.20 -4.20 -11.66
C VAL A 281 19.16 -4.60 -12.70
N THR A 282 18.24 -5.47 -12.33
CA THR A 282 17.27 -6.06 -13.26
C THR A 282 15.94 -5.30 -13.30
N GLY A 283 15.62 -4.51 -12.28
CA GLY A 283 14.31 -3.86 -12.12
C GLY A 283 13.15 -4.83 -11.85
N LEU A 284 13.42 -6.12 -11.67
CA LEU A 284 12.47 -7.13 -11.22
C LEU A 284 12.30 -7.03 -9.70
N PHE A 285 11.37 -7.79 -9.13
CA PHE A 285 11.30 -7.96 -7.69
C PHE A 285 12.57 -8.60 -7.16
N ASN A 286 12.92 -8.34 -5.90
CA ASN A 286 14.04 -8.98 -5.23
C ASN A 286 13.59 -10.21 -4.43
N ARG A 287 14.54 -10.94 -3.86
CA ARG A 287 14.30 -12.12 -3.02
C ARG A 287 13.32 -11.86 -1.87
N ARG A 288 13.38 -10.68 -1.24
CA ARG A 288 12.48 -10.32 -0.15
C ARG A 288 11.03 -10.27 -0.61
N ALA A 289 10.77 -9.65 -1.76
CA ALA A 289 9.44 -9.61 -2.36
C ALA A 289 8.92 -11.01 -2.69
N LEU A 290 9.81 -11.91 -3.16
CA LEU A 290 9.46 -13.30 -3.42
C LEU A 290 9.11 -14.05 -2.12
N ASP A 291 9.94 -13.95 -1.07
CA ASP A 291 9.72 -14.63 0.21
C ASP A 291 8.40 -14.14 0.87
N ASP A 292 8.06 -12.86 0.72
CA ASP A 292 6.79 -12.31 1.21
C ASP A 292 5.58 -12.84 0.40
N ARG A 293 5.76 -13.12 -0.90
CA ARG A 293 4.68 -13.60 -1.76
C ARG A 293 4.41 -15.10 -1.64
N VAL A 294 5.45 -15.93 -1.68
CA VAL A 294 5.29 -17.38 -1.76
C VAL A 294 5.77 -18.12 -0.51
N GLY A 295 6.20 -17.40 0.54
CA GLY A 295 6.88 -18.01 1.68
C GLY A 295 8.33 -18.37 1.38
N ARG A 296 9.14 -18.53 2.44
CA ARG A 296 10.58 -18.85 2.28
C ARG A 296 10.82 -20.20 1.61
N ASP A 297 9.94 -21.14 1.84
CA ASP A 297 10.03 -22.51 1.33
C ASP A 297 9.11 -22.77 0.14
N GLY A 298 8.36 -21.74 -0.33
CA GLY A 298 7.38 -21.87 -1.41
C GLY A 298 6.07 -22.54 -0.98
N ASP A 299 5.80 -22.58 0.31
CA ASP A 299 4.63 -23.16 0.97
C ASP A 299 3.31 -22.43 0.66
N ARG A 300 3.40 -21.24 0.02
CA ARG A 300 2.25 -20.40 -0.36
C ARG A 300 1.98 -20.35 -1.86
N VAL A 301 2.57 -21.25 -2.64
CA VAL A 301 2.23 -21.35 -4.06
C VAL A 301 0.89 -22.07 -4.18
N GLU A 302 -0.16 -21.31 -4.55
CA GLU A 302 -1.53 -21.78 -4.59
C GLU A 302 -1.75 -22.92 -5.59
N ALA A 303 -2.76 -23.76 -5.36
CA ALA A 303 -3.22 -24.74 -6.34
C ALA A 303 -3.69 -24.01 -7.62
N GLY A 304 -3.26 -24.49 -8.77
CA GLY A 304 -3.52 -23.82 -10.05
C GLY A 304 -2.54 -22.69 -10.39
N ALA A 305 -1.47 -22.53 -9.61
CA ALA A 305 -0.33 -21.71 -9.97
C ALA A 305 0.88 -22.59 -10.31
N ALA A 306 1.91 -22.01 -10.96
CA ALA A 306 3.18 -22.66 -11.21
C ALA A 306 4.35 -21.80 -10.75
N LEU A 307 5.44 -22.46 -10.32
CA LEU A 307 6.71 -21.86 -9.99
C LEU A 307 7.75 -22.26 -11.04
N VAL A 308 8.49 -21.29 -11.54
CA VAL A 308 9.59 -21.49 -12.49
C VAL A 308 10.88 -20.98 -11.85
N MET A 309 11.83 -21.88 -11.63
CA MET A 309 13.20 -21.55 -11.23
C MET A 309 14.05 -21.40 -12.49
N ILE A 310 14.85 -20.36 -12.59
CA ILE A 310 15.66 -20.01 -13.77
C ILE A 310 17.09 -19.72 -13.33
N ASP A 311 18.06 -20.24 -14.05
CA ASP A 311 19.47 -19.98 -13.84
C ASP A 311 20.16 -19.73 -15.19
N LEU A 312 21.04 -18.72 -15.24
CA LEU A 312 21.72 -18.33 -16.47
C LEU A 312 22.98 -19.17 -16.67
N ASP A 313 22.95 -20.03 -17.65
CA ASP A 313 24.10 -20.84 -18.03
C ASP A 313 25.24 -19.97 -18.60
N GLY A 314 26.45 -20.17 -18.13
CA GLY A 314 27.64 -19.45 -18.62
C GLY A 314 27.84 -18.04 -18.04
N PHE A 315 26.93 -17.52 -17.23
CA PHE A 315 26.99 -16.15 -16.70
C PHE A 315 28.27 -15.86 -15.91
N LYS A 316 28.73 -16.81 -15.08
CA LYS A 316 29.99 -16.68 -14.34
C LYS A 316 31.18 -16.46 -15.27
N GLN A 317 31.27 -17.18 -16.39
CA GLN A 317 32.35 -17.03 -17.36
C GLN A 317 32.36 -15.63 -17.98
N VAL A 318 31.18 -15.04 -18.23
CA VAL A 318 31.10 -13.65 -18.72
C VAL A 318 31.65 -12.67 -17.68
N ASN A 319 31.31 -12.83 -16.41
CA ASN A 319 31.87 -12.01 -15.33
C ASN A 319 33.39 -12.14 -15.23
N ASP A 320 33.91 -13.39 -15.30
CA ASP A 320 35.32 -13.65 -15.18
C ASP A 320 36.14 -13.09 -16.36
N VAL A 321 35.56 -13.06 -17.59
CA VAL A 321 36.23 -12.59 -18.80
C VAL A 321 36.02 -11.10 -19.05
N HIS A 322 34.80 -10.60 -18.83
CA HIS A 322 34.39 -9.25 -19.27
C HIS A 322 34.09 -8.31 -18.09
N GLY A 323 34.19 -8.78 -16.85
CA GLY A 323 33.99 -8.01 -15.63
C GLY A 323 32.51 -7.85 -15.24
N HIS A 324 32.28 -7.48 -13.98
CA HIS A 324 30.94 -7.40 -13.37
C HIS A 324 30.02 -6.38 -14.05
N ALA A 325 30.55 -5.28 -14.59
CA ALA A 325 29.74 -4.29 -15.30
C ALA A 325 29.05 -4.86 -16.54
N THR A 326 29.73 -5.78 -17.25
CA THR A 326 29.15 -6.51 -18.39
C THR A 326 28.10 -7.49 -17.91
N GLY A 327 28.36 -8.19 -16.80
CA GLY A 327 27.38 -9.08 -16.18
C GLY A 327 26.12 -8.34 -15.74
N ASP A 328 26.26 -7.17 -15.11
CA ASP A 328 25.13 -6.36 -14.71
C ASP A 328 24.27 -5.89 -15.90
N ALA A 329 24.92 -5.53 -17.02
CA ALA A 329 24.21 -5.17 -18.26
C ALA A 329 23.43 -6.38 -18.84
N LEU A 330 23.98 -7.60 -18.75
CA LEU A 330 23.29 -8.82 -19.17
C LEU A 330 22.10 -9.13 -18.24
N LEU A 331 22.27 -8.99 -16.94
CA LEU A 331 21.19 -9.17 -15.97
C LEU A 331 20.06 -8.17 -16.20
N ALA A 332 20.38 -6.91 -16.50
CA ALA A 332 19.38 -5.90 -16.86
C ALA A 332 18.59 -6.31 -18.11
N GLN A 333 19.29 -6.81 -19.14
CA GLN A 333 18.66 -7.31 -20.37
C GLN A 333 17.76 -8.52 -20.11
N VAL A 334 18.14 -9.45 -19.22
CA VAL A 334 17.28 -10.56 -18.77
C VAL A 334 16.03 -10.02 -18.06
N GLY A 335 16.19 -9.01 -17.22
CA GLY A 335 15.06 -8.32 -16.59
C GLY A 335 14.07 -7.74 -17.60
N ASP A 336 14.55 -7.12 -18.68
CA ASP A 336 13.72 -6.61 -19.77
C ASP A 336 13.00 -7.73 -20.52
N ILE A 337 13.69 -8.82 -20.83
CA ILE A 337 13.11 -10.02 -21.48
C ILE A 337 11.97 -10.60 -20.62
N MET A 338 12.19 -10.75 -19.32
CA MET A 338 11.16 -11.27 -18.43
C MET A 338 9.93 -10.34 -18.37
N ARG A 339 10.14 -9.02 -18.24
CA ARG A 339 9.01 -8.07 -18.26
C ARG A 339 8.22 -8.09 -19.56
N ALA A 340 8.89 -8.27 -20.68
CA ALA A 340 8.24 -8.34 -22.01
C ALA A 340 7.56 -9.70 -22.26
N GLY A 341 8.09 -10.79 -21.69
CA GLY A 341 7.62 -12.15 -21.91
C GLY A 341 6.52 -12.62 -20.94
N LEU A 342 6.25 -11.89 -19.86
CA LEU A 342 5.28 -12.23 -18.84
C LEU A 342 4.00 -11.39 -18.98
N ARG A 343 2.86 -11.97 -18.61
CA ARG A 343 1.57 -11.30 -18.61
C ARG A 343 1.35 -10.49 -17.35
N LEU A 344 0.38 -9.59 -17.39
CA LEU A 344 -0.09 -8.90 -16.19
C LEU A 344 -0.60 -9.92 -15.17
N GLY A 345 -0.06 -9.89 -13.96
CA GLY A 345 -0.37 -10.87 -12.90
C GLY A 345 0.73 -11.90 -12.66
N ASP A 346 1.62 -12.15 -13.64
CA ASP A 346 2.82 -12.95 -13.40
C ASP A 346 3.81 -12.17 -12.53
N PHE A 347 4.54 -12.89 -11.69
CA PHE A 347 5.47 -12.29 -10.76
C PHE A 347 6.89 -12.81 -11.04
N ALA A 348 7.83 -11.92 -11.33
CA ALA A 348 9.22 -12.26 -11.58
C ALA A 348 10.14 -11.59 -10.58
N ALA A 349 11.04 -12.37 -9.98
CA ALA A 349 12.02 -11.90 -9.00
C ALA A 349 13.43 -12.39 -9.34
N ARG A 350 14.43 -11.57 -9.07
CA ARG A 350 15.81 -12.03 -8.97
C ARG A 350 16.05 -12.61 -7.59
N TYR A 351 16.36 -13.90 -7.55
CA TYR A 351 16.56 -14.62 -6.30
C TYR A 351 17.95 -14.37 -5.71
N GLY A 352 18.97 -14.30 -6.58
CA GLY A 352 20.35 -13.96 -6.22
C GLY A 352 21.31 -14.30 -7.35
N GLY A 353 22.39 -13.55 -7.50
CA GLY A 353 23.37 -13.81 -8.54
C GLY A 353 22.75 -13.83 -9.95
N ASP A 354 22.75 -14.99 -10.57
CA ASP A 354 22.20 -15.31 -11.88
C ASP A 354 20.91 -16.16 -11.81
N GLU A 355 20.30 -16.24 -10.61
CA GLU A 355 19.09 -17.02 -10.37
C GLU A 355 17.86 -16.12 -10.35
N PHE A 356 16.78 -16.57 -11.00
CA PHE A 356 15.49 -15.89 -11.05
C PHE A 356 14.36 -16.85 -10.73
N VAL A 357 13.26 -16.31 -10.23
CA VAL A 357 12.05 -17.08 -9.94
C VAL A 357 10.85 -16.36 -10.56
N VAL A 358 10.02 -17.13 -11.25
CA VAL A 358 8.74 -16.65 -11.78
C VAL A 358 7.60 -17.42 -11.14
N VAL A 359 6.59 -16.70 -10.67
CA VAL A 359 5.33 -17.27 -10.17
C VAL A 359 4.24 -16.94 -11.20
N LEU A 360 3.60 -17.97 -11.69
CA LEU A 360 2.54 -17.91 -12.70
C LEU A 360 1.21 -18.30 -12.06
N PRO A 361 0.35 -17.34 -11.66
CA PRO A 361 -0.94 -17.65 -11.07
C PRO A 361 -1.95 -18.10 -12.14
N ALA A 362 -2.93 -18.91 -11.74
CA ALA A 362 -4.05 -19.36 -12.58
C ALA A 362 -3.58 -19.88 -13.96
N ILE A 363 -2.73 -20.92 -13.93
CA ILE A 363 -2.11 -21.50 -15.11
C ILE A 363 -2.03 -23.02 -14.98
N ASP A 364 -2.25 -23.74 -16.07
CA ASP A 364 -2.03 -25.17 -16.10
C ASP A 364 -0.58 -25.53 -16.43
N ARG A 365 -0.30 -26.83 -16.43
CA ARG A 365 1.05 -27.37 -16.69
C ARG A 365 1.56 -27.00 -18.08
N GLU A 366 0.71 -27.13 -19.10
CA GLU A 366 1.10 -26.94 -20.49
C GLU A 366 1.44 -25.47 -20.73
N GLU A 367 0.54 -24.58 -20.34
CA GLU A 367 0.74 -23.13 -20.43
C GLU A 367 1.96 -22.64 -19.62
N ALA A 368 2.21 -23.21 -18.42
CA ALA A 368 3.38 -22.88 -17.60
C ALA A 368 4.69 -23.30 -18.30
N THR A 369 4.68 -24.50 -18.92
CA THR A 369 5.84 -25.00 -19.66
C THR A 369 6.07 -24.18 -20.94
N GLU A 370 5.03 -23.80 -21.65
CA GLU A 370 5.12 -22.93 -22.83
C GLU A 370 5.64 -21.53 -22.47
N THR A 371 5.19 -20.98 -21.36
CA THR A 371 5.69 -19.69 -20.85
C THR A 371 7.17 -19.77 -20.50
N ALA A 372 7.60 -20.82 -19.81
CA ALA A 372 9.00 -21.06 -19.49
C ALA A 372 9.85 -21.23 -20.75
N GLU A 373 9.37 -21.99 -21.76
CA GLU A 373 10.09 -22.19 -23.02
C GLU A 373 10.19 -20.88 -23.84
N ARG A 374 9.15 -20.06 -23.83
CA ARG A 374 9.18 -18.73 -24.46
C ARG A 374 10.23 -17.82 -23.83
N LEU A 375 10.35 -17.82 -22.49
CA LEU A 375 11.39 -17.07 -21.77
C LEU A 375 12.78 -17.62 -22.10
N ARG A 376 12.97 -18.94 -22.07
CA ARG A 376 14.21 -19.60 -22.43
C ARG A 376 14.67 -19.19 -23.84
N ALA A 377 13.78 -19.34 -24.81
CA ALA A 377 14.06 -19.02 -26.20
C ALA A 377 14.42 -17.53 -26.42
N ALA A 378 13.72 -16.63 -25.72
CA ALA A 378 14.00 -15.20 -25.77
C ALA A 378 15.38 -14.85 -25.17
N ILE A 379 15.78 -15.49 -24.08
CA ILE A 379 17.12 -15.36 -23.48
C ILE A 379 18.18 -15.91 -24.43
N GLU A 380 17.99 -17.11 -24.97
CA GLU A 380 18.90 -17.71 -25.95
C GLU A 380 19.09 -16.81 -27.18
N LEU A 381 18.00 -16.33 -27.77
CA LEU A 381 18.02 -15.44 -28.94
C LEU A 381 18.81 -14.17 -28.67
N SER A 382 18.70 -13.64 -27.46
CA SER A 382 19.27 -12.33 -27.11
C SER A 382 20.72 -12.40 -26.60
N LEU A 383 21.14 -13.55 -26.03
CA LEU A 383 22.40 -13.65 -25.28
C LEU A 383 23.31 -14.80 -25.69
N SER A 384 22.90 -15.69 -26.60
CA SER A 384 23.73 -16.84 -27.00
C SER A 384 25.02 -16.47 -27.69
N ASP A 385 25.07 -15.34 -28.38
CA ASP A 385 26.28 -14.74 -28.99
C ASP A 385 27.34 -14.37 -27.94
N ARG A 386 26.92 -14.18 -26.69
CA ARG A 386 27.78 -13.91 -25.53
C ARG A 386 28.04 -15.15 -24.67
N GLY A 387 27.63 -16.33 -25.13
CA GLY A 387 27.80 -17.60 -24.44
C GLY A 387 26.86 -17.81 -23.26
N VAL A 388 25.75 -17.04 -23.17
CA VAL A 388 24.76 -17.14 -22.10
C VAL A 388 23.46 -17.72 -22.63
N THR A 389 22.95 -18.74 -21.95
CA THR A 389 21.61 -19.33 -22.13
C THR A 389 20.91 -19.44 -20.80
N ALA A 390 19.77 -20.08 -20.71
CA ALA A 390 19.08 -20.32 -19.46
C ALA A 390 18.59 -21.76 -19.33
N SER A 391 18.74 -22.31 -18.13
CA SER A 391 18.12 -23.56 -17.71
C SER A 391 16.92 -23.24 -16.81
N LEU A 392 15.78 -23.91 -17.02
CA LEU A 392 14.54 -23.65 -16.32
C LEU A 392 13.95 -24.93 -15.72
N GLY A 393 13.51 -24.83 -14.47
CA GLY A 393 12.77 -25.87 -13.77
C GLY A 393 11.37 -25.39 -13.44
N VAL A 394 10.34 -26.14 -13.80
CA VAL A 394 8.94 -25.81 -13.62
C VAL A 394 8.25 -26.80 -12.70
N ALA A 395 7.45 -26.33 -11.75
CA ALA A 395 6.58 -27.14 -10.91
C ALA A 395 5.23 -26.45 -10.68
N THR A 396 4.14 -27.23 -10.56
CA THR A 396 2.84 -26.70 -10.13
C THR A 396 2.78 -26.53 -8.63
N GLY A 397 2.02 -25.53 -8.17
CA GLY A 397 1.70 -25.29 -6.77
C GLY A 397 0.59 -26.20 -6.23
N GLY A 398 0.19 -25.92 -4.99
CA GLY A 398 -0.88 -26.64 -4.30
C GLY A 398 -0.42 -27.54 -3.16
N ASP A 399 0.87 -27.57 -2.89
CA ASP A 399 1.50 -28.21 -1.72
C ASP A 399 2.75 -27.46 -1.26
N ASP A 400 3.30 -27.86 -0.10
CA ASP A 400 4.44 -27.21 0.56
C ASP A 400 5.78 -27.46 -0.16
N HIS A 401 5.81 -28.19 -1.30
CA HIS A 401 7.03 -28.65 -1.96
C HIS A 401 7.23 -28.14 -3.38
N ALA A 402 6.40 -27.18 -3.83
CA ALA A 402 6.48 -26.65 -5.19
C ALA A 402 7.90 -26.11 -5.52
N ARG A 403 8.52 -25.43 -4.57
CA ARG A 403 9.87 -24.88 -4.74
C ARG A 403 10.94 -25.95 -4.86
N GLU A 404 10.90 -26.96 -3.99
CA GLU A 404 11.85 -28.07 -4.06
C GLU A 404 11.74 -28.85 -5.38
N ARG A 405 10.51 -29.00 -5.91
CA ARG A 405 10.30 -29.63 -7.20
C ARG A 405 10.83 -28.79 -8.35
N ALA A 406 10.59 -27.46 -8.33
CA ALA A 406 11.11 -26.57 -9.35
C ALA A 406 12.64 -26.52 -9.33
N ASP A 407 13.27 -26.54 -8.15
CA ASP A 407 14.71 -26.60 -8.00
C ASP A 407 15.29 -27.93 -8.52
N ARG A 408 14.66 -29.07 -8.18
CA ARG A 408 15.05 -30.38 -8.73
C ARG A 408 14.87 -30.43 -10.25
N ALA A 409 13.82 -29.79 -10.79
CA ALA A 409 13.61 -29.67 -12.22
C ALA A 409 14.73 -28.87 -12.89
N LEU A 410 15.11 -27.74 -12.29
CA LEU A 410 16.22 -26.90 -12.74
C LEU A 410 17.55 -27.68 -12.73
N TYR A 411 17.81 -28.41 -11.66
CA TYR A 411 19.00 -29.26 -11.57
C TYR A 411 19.03 -30.30 -12.72
N GLN A 412 17.91 -30.96 -12.99
CA GLN A 412 17.80 -31.87 -14.14
C GLN A 412 18.00 -31.19 -15.49
N ALA A 413 17.54 -29.94 -15.65
CA ALA A 413 17.77 -29.16 -16.87
C ALA A 413 19.28 -28.93 -17.10
N LYS A 414 20.01 -28.60 -16.04
CA LYS A 414 21.46 -28.43 -16.09
C LYS A 414 22.20 -29.73 -16.41
N GLU A 415 21.81 -30.85 -15.77
CA GLU A 415 22.45 -32.19 -16.02
C GLU A 415 22.19 -32.70 -17.44
N LYS A 416 21.00 -32.46 -17.98
CA LYS A 416 20.61 -32.91 -19.34
C LYS A 416 21.25 -32.08 -20.46
N GLY A 417 22.15 -31.15 -20.15
CA GLY A 417 22.94 -30.37 -21.13
C GLY A 417 22.54 -28.90 -21.24
N ARG A 418 21.88 -28.36 -20.22
CA ARG A 418 21.51 -26.92 -20.10
C ARG A 418 20.58 -26.44 -21.21
N ASN A 419 20.30 -25.12 -21.23
CA ASN A 419 19.47 -24.42 -22.24
C ASN A 419 18.16 -25.17 -22.54
N ARG A 420 17.40 -25.49 -21.51
CA ARG A 420 16.13 -26.24 -21.61
C ARG A 420 15.21 -26.02 -20.45
N VAL A 421 13.96 -26.38 -20.67
CA VAL A 421 12.92 -26.44 -19.64
C VAL A 421 12.74 -27.89 -19.19
N VAL A 422 12.64 -28.14 -17.91
CA VAL A 422 12.22 -29.42 -17.32
C VAL A 422 11.04 -29.15 -16.38
N PHE A 423 10.02 -29.98 -16.48
CA PHE A 423 8.86 -29.96 -15.62
C PHE A 423 8.86 -31.16 -14.67
N LEU A 424 8.54 -30.93 -13.39
CA LEU A 424 8.25 -31.99 -12.42
C LEU A 424 6.85 -31.84 -11.85
N SER A 425 6.05 -32.89 -11.94
CA SER A 425 4.74 -32.99 -11.28
C SER A 425 4.87 -33.25 -9.79
N ALA A 426 3.79 -33.01 -9.06
CA ALA A 426 3.61 -33.43 -7.68
C ALA A 426 3.70 -34.95 -7.54
#